data_b341ee7435e41e8aff304fb96bc02d04
#
_entry.id   b341ee7435e41e8aff304fb96bc02d04
#
_cell.length_a   1.000
_cell.length_b   1.000
_cell.length_c   1.000
_cell.angle_alpha   90.00
_cell.angle_beta   90.00
_cell.angle_gamma   90.00
#
_symmetry.space_group_name_H-M   'P 1'
#
loop_
_entity.id
_entity.type
_entity.pdbx_description
1 polymer ?
#
loop_
_entity_poly.entity_id
_entity_poly.type
_entity_poly.pdbx_seq_one_letter_code
_entity_poly.pdbx_strand_id
1 'polypeptide(L)'
;MGKYDDIEFQRLLQTPIADILAHFGKDCRPRRKNMYLSPFREERTASFCVKSGESLWFDFGTGEGGGAIDLVCALAGCSRKESLDILSIINGRYPPMEDIRPRTSPEYRKDEASVIITRIAQTFTNPTLIDYAESRGIPKEILDHNCQQVHFHLASNPKRKIIAIGFMNDNGGYSLRSTRMKISTSSFISTIRGTDDASGRIFVFEGFFDYLSFLAIRKEVSLPESALVLNGVGNVAHALKVLEDYREVNLFLDNDQAGRKCRDTITEHLSRECPETNVCDLSAVYGKHKDLNSMLCNESTTGLPSNNTAYGHKTIKRGPAEAGQDQLG
;
A
#
# COMPACT_ATOMS: atom_id res chain seq x y z
N MET A 1 -17.00 -3.57 -23.94
CA MET A 1 -16.98 -5.01 -23.68
C MET A 1 -15.53 -5.46 -23.79
N GLY A 2 -14.91 -6.01 -22.74
CA GLY A 2 -13.54 -6.50 -22.78
C GLY A 2 -13.42 -7.74 -23.68
N LYS A 3 -12.21 -8.02 -24.16
CA LYS A 3 -11.87 -9.18 -25.00
C LYS A 3 -12.20 -10.53 -24.32
N TYR A 4 -12.26 -10.55 -22.98
CA TYR A 4 -12.50 -11.69 -22.12
C TYR A 4 -13.79 -11.48 -21.31
N ASP A 5 -14.59 -12.50 -21.14
CA ASP A 5 -15.71 -12.48 -20.20
C ASP A 5 -15.23 -12.63 -18.74
N ASP A 6 -16.12 -12.42 -17.78
CA ASP A 6 -15.74 -12.41 -16.37
C ASP A 6 -15.23 -13.79 -15.89
N ILE A 7 -15.73 -14.88 -16.43
CA ILE A 7 -15.32 -16.25 -16.07
C ILE A 7 -13.91 -16.52 -16.63
N GLU A 8 -13.69 -16.18 -17.89
CA GLU A 8 -12.40 -16.32 -18.54
C GLU A 8 -11.35 -15.44 -17.86
N PHE A 9 -11.68 -14.19 -17.55
CA PHE A 9 -10.80 -13.28 -16.83
C PHE A 9 -10.38 -13.83 -15.46
N GLN A 10 -11.34 -14.36 -14.67
CA GLN A 10 -11.05 -15.00 -13.38
C GLN A 10 -10.14 -16.23 -13.54
N ARG A 11 -10.33 -17.01 -14.60
CA ARG A 11 -9.48 -18.17 -14.92
C ARG A 11 -8.03 -17.73 -15.19
N LEU A 12 -7.84 -16.65 -15.97
CA LEU A 12 -6.51 -16.13 -16.27
C LEU A 12 -5.78 -15.64 -15.01
N LEU A 13 -6.51 -15.04 -14.06
CA LEU A 13 -5.93 -14.60 -12.78
C LEU A 13 -5.45 -15.77 -11.89
N GLN A 14 -6.00 -16.96 -12.10
CA GLN A 14 -5.66 -18.15 -11.32
C GLN A 14 -4.60 -19.03 -11.99
N THR A 15 -3.98 -18.57 -13.08
CA THR A 15 -2.89 -19.29 -13.74
C THR A 15 -1.78 -19.57 -12.73
N PRO A 16 -1.38 -20.85 -12.54
CA PRO A 16 -0.31 -21.20 -11.61
C PRO A 16 1.01 -20.50 -11.95
N ILE A 17 1.69 -19.98 -10.93
CA ILE A 17 2.99 -19.31 -11.11
C ILE A 17 4.02 -20.24 -11.74
N ALA A 18 4.00 -21.53 -11.40
CA ALA A 18 4.89 -22.52 -11.99
C ALA A 18 4.70 -22.65 -13.52
N ASP A 19 3.47 -22.56 -14.02
CA ASP A 19 3.17 -22.63 -15.45
C ASP A 19 3.66 -21.38 -16.18
N ILE A 20 3.55 -20.23 -15.54
CA ILE A 20 4.10 -18.97 -16.06
C ILE A 20 5.62 -19.06 -16.13
N LEU A 21 6.29 -19.48 -15.05
CA LEU A 21 7.75 -19.67 -15.03
C LEU A 21 8.20 -20.63 -16.12
N ALA A 22 7.51 -21.76 -16.29
CA ALA A 22 7.81 -22.75 -17.33
C ALA A 22 7.64 -22.16 -18.74
N HIS A 23 6.60 -21.36 -18.98
CA HIS A 23 6.39 -20.69 -20.27
C HIS A 23 7.55 -19.77 -20.66
N PHE A 24 8.11 -19.05 -19.68
CA PHE A 24 9.27 -18.17 -19.87
C PHE A 24 10.63 -18.88 -19.75
N GLY A 25 10.66 -20.23 -19.70
CA GLY A 25 11.88 -21.01 -19.59
C GLY A 25 12.64 -20.81 -18.27
N LYS A 26 11.94 -20.37 -17.21
CA LYS A 26 12.50 -20.18 -15.87
C LYS A 26 12.43 -21.48 -15.05
N ASP A 27 13.31 -21.63 -14.05
CA ASP A 27 13.28 -22.78 -13.16
C ASP A 27 12.01 -22.75 -12.31
N CYS A 28 11.11 -23.71 -12.56
CA CYS A 28 9.82 -23.84 -11.88
C CYS A 28 9.84 -24.87 -10.74
N ARG A 29 11.04 -25.34 -10.30
CA ARG A 29 11.18 -26.34 -9.22
C ARG A 29 11.46 -25.64 -7.89
N PRO A 30 10.64 -25.89 -6.85
CA PRO A 30 10.92 -25.33 -5.54
C PRO A 30 12.19 -25.95 -4.95
N ARG A 31 13.03 -25.14 -4.32
CA ARG A 31 14.22 -25.57 -3.57
C ARG A 31 13.89 -26.05 -2.17
N ARG A 32 12.80 -25.55 -1.62
CA ARG A 32 12.14 -25.97 -0.37
C ARG A 32 10.70 -25.49 -0.43
N LYS A 33 9.87 -25.86 0.56
CA LYS A 33 8.44 -25.51 0.59
C LYS A 33 8.20 -24.06 0.13
N ASN A 34 7.50 -23.89 -0.98
CA ASN A 34 7.08 -22.61 -1.57
C ASN A 34 8.22 -21.61 -1.94
N MET A 35 9.48 -22.04 -1.92
CA MET A 35 10.63 -21.18 -2.22
C MET A 35 11.34 -21.64 -3.48
N TYR A 36 11.46 -20.74 -4.44
CA TYR A 36 12.08 -20.92 -5.75
C TYR A 36 13.29 -19.99 -5.89
N LEU A 37 14.15 -20.26 -6.86
CA LEU A 37 15.11 -19.26 -7.29
C LEU A 37 14.38 -18.12 -8.01
N SER A 38 14.86 -16.89 -7.83
CA SER A 38 14.26 -15.74 -8.50
C SER A 38 14.31 -15.88 -10.03
N PRO A 39 13.20 -15.64 -10.73
CA PRO A 39 13.21 -15.63 -12.20
C PRO A 39 13.85 -14.37 -12.79
N PHE A 40 14.14 -13.37 -11.95
CA PHE A 40 14.62 -12.05 -12.37
C PHE A 40 16.14 -11.90 -12.31
N ARG A 41 16.85 -12.82 -11.64
CA ARG A 41 18.30 -12.78 -11.45
C ARG A 41 18.89 -14.18 -11.22
N GLU A 42 20.20 -14.29 -11.37
CA GLU A 42 20.92 -15.47 -10.94
C GLU A 42 21.18 -15.41 -9.42
N GLU A 43 20.81 -16.46 -8.71
CA GLU A 43 21.04 -16.58 -7.27
C GLU A 43 21.26 -18.05 -6.88
N ARG A 44 21.95 -18.26 -5.75
CA ARG A 44 22.21 -19.62 -5.21
C ARG A 44 21.21 -19.99 -4.10
N THR A 45 20.64 -19.02 -3.46
CA THR A 45 19.70 -19.19 -2.34
C THR A 45 18.31 -18.76 -2.78
N ALA A 46 17.33 -19.64 -2.64
CA ALA A 46 15.97 -19.37 -3.06
C ALA A 46 15.35 -18.19 -2.28
N SER A 47 14.93 -17.17 -2.99
CA SER A 47 14.32 -15.95 -2.44
C SER A 47 12.98 -15.57 -3.07
N PHE A 48 12.51 -16.34 -4.04
CA PHE A 48 11.21 -16.15 -4.68
C PHE A 48 10.18 -17.10 -4.05
N CYS A 49 9.19 -16.53 -3.37
CA CYS A 49 8.14 -17.27 -2.67
C CYS A 49 6.89 -17.35 -3.54
N VAL A 50 6.37 -18.57 -3.74
CA VAL A 50 5.04 -18.79 -4.33
C VAL A 50 4.10 -19.15 -3.18
N LYS A 51 3.06 -18.36 -2.97
CA LYS A 51 2.12 -18.55 -1.87
C LYS A 51 1.25 -19.78 -2.08
N SER A 52 0.82 -20.40 -0.98
CA SER A 52 -0.14 -21.51 -1.00
C SER A 52 -1.39 -21.15 -1.84
N GLY A 53 -1.68 -21.92 -2.90
CA GLY A 53 -2.67 -21.61 -3.93
C GLY A 53 -2.05 -21.27 -5.29
N GLU A 54 -0.72 -21.21 -5.38
CA GLU A 54 0.07 -21.16 -6.63
C GLU A 54 -0.15 -19.96 -7.57
N SER A 55 -1.02 -18.99 -7.23
CA SER A 55 -1.32 -17.83 -8.08
C SER A 55 -0.78 -16.49 -7.57
N LEU A 56 -0.08 -16.49 -6.42
CA LEU A 56 0.58 -15.31 -5.87
C LEU A 56 2.04 -15.58 -5.61
N TRP A 57 2.87 -14.57 -5.86
CA TRP A 57 4.31 -14.64 -5.65
C TRP A 57 4.84 -13.42 -4.90
N PHE A 58 6.02 -13.59 -4.29
CA PHE A 58 6.78 -12.49 -3.69
C PHE A 58 8.28 -12.80 -3.79
N ASP A 59 9.06 -11.88 -4.32
CA ASP A 59 10.51 -11.95 -4.39
C ASP A 59 11.14 -11.13 -3.27
N PHE A 60 11.72 -11.82 -2.28
CA PHE A 60 12.38 -11.17 -1.15
C PHE A 60 13.64 -10.38 -1.53
N GLY A 61 14.24 -10.65 -2.69
CA GLY A 61 15.42 -9.94 -3.14
C GLY A 61 15.12 -8.60 -3.81
N THR A 62 13.97 -8.48 -4.51
CA THR A 62 13.51 -7.22 -5.13
C THR A 62 12.50 -6.48 -4.26
N GLY A 63 11.85 -7.19 -3.32
CA GLY A 63 10.72 -6.68 -2.56
C GLY A 63 9.43 -6.58 -3.37
N GLU A 64 9.37 -7.17 -4.55
CA GLU A 64 8.23 -7.16 -5.46
C GLU A 64 7.39 -8.41 -5.32
N GLY A 65 6.10 -8.30 -5.64
CA GLY A 65 5.17 -9.41 -5.57
C GLY A 65 3.87 -9.09 -6.28
N GLY A 66 3.05 -10.12 -6.49
CA GLY A 66 1.76 -9.92 -7.15
C GLY A 66 1.09 -11.22 -7.56
N GLY A 67 0.17 -11.13 -8.50
CA GLY A 67 -0.54 -12.26 -9.12
C GLY A 67 0.06 -12.68 -10.45
N ALA A 68 -0.70 -13.51 -11.18
CA ALA A 68 -0.31 -14.03 -12.50
C ALA A 68 -0.04 -12.90 -13.52
N ILE A 69 -0.91 -11.88 -13.56
CA ILE A 69 -0.73 -10.72 -14.45
C ILE A 69 0.58 -9.99 -14.13
N ASP A 70 0.84 -9.72 -12.85
CA ASP A 70 2.00 -8.94 -12.43
C ASP A 70 3.30 -9.69 -12.76
N LEU A 71 3.32 -11.02 -12.61
CA LEU A 71 4.48 -11.85 -12.98
C LEU A 71 4.73 -11.82 -14.50
N VAL A 72 3.68 -11.97 -15.30
CA VAL A 72 3.83 -11.91 -16.77
C VAL A 72 4.32 -10.54 -17.22
N CYS A 73 3.76 -9.45 -16.67
CA CYS A 73 4.23 -8.09 -16.95
C CYS A 73 5.72 -7.92 -16.61
N ALA A 74 6.14 -8.42 -15.44
CA ALA A 74 7.53 -8.32 -14.99
C ALA A 74 8.49 -9.15 -15.83
N LEU A 75 8.10 -10.36 -16.28
CA LEU A 75 8.94 -11.24 -17.08
C LEU A 75 9.00 -10.87 -18.56
N ALA A 76 7.87 -10.38 -19.12
CA ALA A 76 7.76 -10.05 -20.54
C ALA A 76 8.03 -8.55 -20.83
N GLY A 77 8.07 -7.69 -19.80
CA GLY A 77 8.14 -6.24 -20.01
C GLY A 77 6.92 -5.67 -20.74
N CYS A 78 5.74 -6.26 -20.56
CA CYS A 78 4.53 -5.95 -21.32
C CYS A 78 3.48 -5.26 -20.44
N SER A 79 2.47 -4.63 -21.09
CA SER A 79 1.32 -4.05 -20.42
C SER A 79 0.38 -5.12 -19.82
N ARG A 80 -0.46 -4.72 -18.86
CA ARG A 80 -1.49 -5.61 -18.27
C ARG A 80 -2.46 -6.18 -19.32
N LYS A 81 -2.73 -5.45 -20.41
CA LYS A 81 -3.58 -5.93 -21.49
C LYS A 81 -2.89 -7.05 -22.28
N GLU A 82 -1.62 -6.87 -22.64
CA GLU A 82 -0.82 -7.87 -23.34
C GLU A 82 -0.56 -9.09 -22.48
N SER A 83 -0.41 -8.93 -21.15
CA SER A 83 -0.23 -10.05 -20.25
C SER A 83 -1.44 -11.01 -20.23
N LEU A 84 -2.66 -10.50 -20.42
CA LEU A 84 -3.85 -11.34 -20.55
C LEU A 84 -3.80 -12.23 -21.79
N ASP A 85 -3.28 -11.72 -22.90
CA ASP A 85 -3.11 -12.50 -24.13
C ASP A 85 -2.07 -13.62 -23.93
N ILE A 86 -0.98 -13.33 -23.23
CA ILE A 86 0.04 -14.33 -22.89
C ILE A 86 -0.54 -15.38 -21.93
N LEU A 87 -1.29 -14.96 -20.89
CA LEU A 87 -1.95 -15.89 -19.99
C LEU A 87 -2.98 -16.77 -20.69
N SER A 88 -3.70 -16.23 -21.68
CA SER A 88 -4.60 -17.00 -22.52
C SER A 88 -3.86 -18.09 -23.33
N ILE A 89 -2.69 -17.77 -23.86
CA ILE A 89 -1.82 -18.73 -24.56
C ILE A 89 -1.35 -19.82 -23.59
N ILE A 90 -0.93 -19.46 -22.38
CA ILE A 90 -0.49 -20.42 -21.34
C ILE A 90 -1.64 -21.38 -20.99
N ASN A 91 -2.84 -20.85 -20.77
CA ASN A 91 -4.02 -21.64 -20.45
C ASN A 91 -4.58 -22.46 -21.62
N GLY A 92 -4.37 -22.04 -22.87
CA GLY A 92 -4.80 -22.75 -24.09
C GLY A 92 -3.90 -23.93 -24.47
N ARG A 93 -2.73 -24.07 -23.86
CA ARG A 93 -1.83 -25.23 -24.08
C ARG A 93 -2.27 -26.50 -23.38
N TYR A 94 -3.17 -26.42 -22.41
CA TYR A 94 -3.80 -27.56 -21.79
C TYR A 94 -5.13 -27.84 -22.52
N PRO A 95 -5.40 -29.10 -22.88
CA PRO A 95 -6.71 -29.46 -23.46
C PRO A 95 -7.82 -28.98 -22.51
N PRO A 96 -9.02 -28.67 -23.03
CA PRO A 96 -10.16 -28.34 -22.17
C PRO A 96 -10.24 -29.39 -21.06
N MET A 97 -10.25 -28.98 -19.81
CA MET A 97 -10.40 -29.88 -18.68
C MET A 97 -11.85 -30.39 -18.64
N GLU A 98 -12.20 -31.28 -19.58
CA GLU A 98 -13.31 -32.20 -19.42
C GLU A 98 -12.80 -33.30 -18.48
N ASP A 99 -13.45 -33.46 -17.33
CA ASP A 99 -13.21 -34.53 -16.33
C ASP A 99 -11.91 -34.49 -15.48
N ILE A 100 -11.53 -33.35 -14.97
CA ILE A 100 -10.94 -33.40 -13.63
C ILE A 100 -12.07 -33.07 -12.64
N ARG A 101 -12.64 -34.12 -12.01
CA ARG A 101 -13.33 -33.95 -10.73
C ARG A 101 -12.45 -33.02 -9.89
N PRO A 102 -13.01 -31.96 -9.27
CA PRO A 102 -12.21 -31.13 -8.43
C PRO A 102 -11.57 -32.09 -7.41
N ARG A 103 -10.28 -32.37 -7.55
CA ARG A 103 -9.50 -32.66 -6.37
C ARG A 103 -9.86 -31.50 -5.48
N THR A 104 -10.38 -31.79 -4.32
CA THR A 104 -10.54 -30.84 -3.25
C THR A 104 -9.15 -30.32 -2.93
N SER A 105 -8.64 -29.47 -3.84
CA SER A 105 -7.64 -28.48 -3.49
C SER A 105 -8.24 -27.79 -2.30
N PRO A 106 -7.54 -27.65 -1.17
CA PRO A 106 -8.06 -26.80 -0.12
C PRO A 106 -8.42 -25.51 -0.85
N GLU A 107 -9.73 -25.25 -0.94
CA GLU A 107 -10.30 -24.06 -1.56
C GLU A 107 -9.39 -22.93 -1.22
N TYR A 108 -8.79 -22.28 -2.24
CA TYR A 108 -7.90 -21.18 -2.01
C TYR A 108 -8.73 -20.15 -1.28
N ARG A 109 -8.45 -20.08 0.01
CA ARG A 109 -9.17 -19.33 1.03
C ARG A 109 -9.03 -17.83 0.82
N LYS A 110 -9.44 -17.33 -0.37
CA LYS A 110 -9.81 -15.92 -0.50
C LYS A 110 -10.92 -15.61 0.51
N ASP A 111 -11.73 -16.62 0.81
CA ASP A 111 -12.81 -16.53 1.79
C ASP A 111 -12.33 -16.57 3.25
N GLU A 112 -11.17 -17.20 3.56
CA GLU A 112 -10.68 -17.23 4.94
C GLU A 112 -10.19 -15.88 5.47
N ALA A 113 -9.73 -15.02 4.59
CA ALA A 113 -9.32 -13.65 4.92
C ALA A 113 -10.41 -12.61 4.60
N SER A 114 -11.53 -13.03 3.98
CA SER A 114 -12.61 -12.11 3.67
C SER A 114 -13.20 -11.53 4.95
N VAL A 115 -13.17 -10.21 5.05
CA VAL A 115 -13.76 -9.46 6.16
C VAL A 115 -15.23 -9.22 5.87
N ILE A 116 -16.11 -9.74 6.72
CA ILE A 116 -17.55 -9.49 6.63
C ILE A 116 -17.92 -8.49 7.72
N ILE A 117 -18.17 -7.26 7.31
CA ILE A 117 -18.59 -6.19 8.22
C ILE A 117 -20.04 -6.44 8.63
N THR A 118 -20.29 -6.43 9.94
CA THR A 118 -21.63 -6.66 10.52
C THR A 118 -22.25 -5.39 11.08
N ARG A 119 -21.42 -4.42 11.48
CA ARG A 119 -21.89 -3.13 12.03
C ARG A 119 -20.76 -2.10 11.94
N ILE A 120 -21.14 -0.85 11.67
CA ILE A 120 -20.27 0.32 11.73
C ILE A 120 -20.90 1.30 12.72
N ALA A 121 -20.11 1.84 13.64
CA ALA A 121 -20.49 2.90 14.55
C ALA A 121 -19.57 4.11 14.34
N GLN A 122 -20.16 5.30 14.29
CA GLN A 122 -19.44 6.56 14.07
C GLN A 122 -18.63 6.99 15.29
N THR A 123 -19.04 6.58 16.49
CA THR A 123 -18.40 6.93 17.75
C THR A 123 -17.84 5.69 18.41
N PHE A 124 -16.64 5.82 18.98
CA PHE A 124 -15.99 4.74 19.69
C PHE A 124 -16.55 4.57 21.11
N THR A 125 -17.06 3.38 21.38
CA THR A 125 -17.59 2.96 22.70
C THR A 125 -16.81 1.80 23.29
N ASN A 126 -15.98 1.12 22.51
CA ASN A 126 -15.18 0.00 22.98
C ASN A 126 -13.91 0.51 23.69
N PRO A 127 -13.77 0.29 25.02
CA PRO A 127 -12.64 0.83 25.80
C PRO A 127 -11.28 0.34 25.24
N THR A 128 -11.17 -0.94 24.87
CA THR A 128 -9.91 -1.50 24.37
C THR A 128 -9.42 -0.80 23.09
N LEU A 129 -10.32 -0.34 22.21
CA LEU A 129 -9.93 0.41 21.01
C LEU A 129 -9.55 1.85 21.36
N ILE A 130 -10.23 2.46 22.32
CA ILE A 130 -9.91 3.80 22.83
C ILE A 130 -8.51 3.75 23.46
N ASP A 131 -8.30 2.84 24.42
CA ASP A 131 -7.00 2.64 25.08
C ASP A 131 -5.88 2.35 24.07
N TYR A 132 -6.19 1.57 23.02
CA TYR A 132 -5.23 1.31 21.95
C TYR A 132 -4.87 2.57 21.17
N ALA A 133 -5.84 3.40 20.80
CA ALA A 133 -5.58 4.66 20.10
C ALA A 133 -4.78 5.62 21.00
N GLU A 134 -5.16 5.75 22.29
CA GLU A 134 -4.47 6.58 23.27
C GLU A 134 -3.04 6.10 23.52
N SER A 135 -2.80 4.79 23.57
CA SER A 135 -1.44 4.22 23.65
C SER A 135 -0.57 4.51 22.42
N ARG A 136 -1.21 4.88 21.32
CA ARG A 136 -0.57 5.33 20.08
C ARG A 136 -0.51 6.87 19.97
N GLY A 137 -0.81 7.58 21.07
CA GLY A 137 -0.80 9.05 21.13
C GLY A 137 -1.98 9.72 20.42
N ILE A 138 -3.05 8.98 20.09
CA ILE A 138 -4.20 9.50 19.36
C ILE A 138 -5.36 9.76 20.31
N PRO A 139 -5.72 11.03 20.58
CA PRO A 139 -6.87 11.39 21.39
C PRO A 139 -8.19 10.85 20.81
N LYS A 140 -9.12 10.50 21.71
CA LYS A 140 -10.44 9.98 21.31
C LYS A 140 -11.20 10.92 20.37
N GLU A 141 -11.06 12.24 20.55
CA GLU A 141 -11.71 13.23 19.70
C GLU A 141 -11.25 13.14 18.23
N ILE A 142 -9.93 12.99 17.99
CA ILE A 142 -9.36 12.79 16.66
C ILE A 142 -9.82 11.46 16.09
N LEU A 143 -9.85 10.41 16.94
CA LEU A 143 -10.31 9.08 16.54
C LEU A 143 -11.77 9.08 16.09
N ASP A 144 -12.68 9.69 16.87
CA ASP A 144 -14.11 9.77 16.57
C ASP A 144 -14.40 10.61 15.31
N HIS A 145 -13.56 11.62 15.02
CA HIS A 145 -13.75 12.48 13.86
C HIS A 145 -13.33 11.78 12.55
N ASN A 146 -12.25 11.00 12.59
CA ASN A 146 -11.60 10.49 11.38
C ASN A 146 -11.82 9.01 11.12
N CYS A 147 -12.23 8.23 12.12
CA CYS A 147 -12.35 6.78 12.06
C CYS A 147 -13.74 6.31 12.49
N GLN A 148 -13.99 5.02 12.27
CA GLN A 148 -15.22 4.36 12.64
C GLN A 148 -14.92 3.09 13.45
N GLN A 149 -15.77 2.77 14.40
CA GLN A 149 -15.71 1.49 15.11
C GLN A 149 -16.36 0.42 14.25
N VAL A 150 -15.59 -0.48 13.67
CA VAL A 150 -16.05 -1.52 12.75
C VAL A 150 -16.13 -2.85 13.45
N HIS A 151 -17.33 -3.46 13.43
CA HIS A 151 -17.59 -4.81 13.90
C HIS A 151 -17.62 -5.75 12.70
N PHE A 152 -16.87 -6.84 12.76
CA PHE A 152 -16.77 -7.77 11.65
C PHE A 152 -16.41 -9.18 12.14
N HIS A 153 -16.45 -10.13 11.23
CA HIS A 153 -15.82 -11.43 11.39
C HIS A 153 -15.09 -11.83 10.11
N LEU A 154 -14.21 -12.79 10.20
CA LEU A 154 -13.62 -13.41 9.02
C LEU A 154 -14.58 -14.48 8.47
N ALA A 155 -14.69 -14.60 7.16
CA ALA A 155 -15.50 -15.63 6.54
C ALA A 155 -15.13 -17.04 7.02
N SER A 156 -13.82 -17.26 7.26
CA SER A 156 -13.30 -18.52 7.83
C SER A 156 -13.74 -18.79 9.27
N ASN A 157 -14.18 -17.77 10.01
CA ASN A 157 -14.63 -17.93 11.40
C ASN A 157 -15.77 -16.97 11.75
N PRO A 158 -17.00 -17.24 11.27
CA PRO A 158 -18.17 -16.37 11.47
C PRO A 158 -18.57 -16.22 12.95
N LYS A 159 -18.21 -17.20 13.79
CA LYS A 159 -18.54 -17.17 15.22
C LYS A 159 -17.67 -16.18 16.01
N ARG A 160 -16.46 -15.85 15.51
CA ARG A 160 -15.55 -14.94 16.17
C ARG A 160 -15.84 -13.49 15.75
N LYS A 161 -16.56 -12.78 16.60
CA LYS A 161 -16.80 -11.34 16.43
C LYS A 161 -15.53 -10.56 16.78
N ILE A 162 -15.16 -9.64 15.92
CA ILE A 162 -13.96 -8.80 16.04
C ILE A 162 -14.40 -7.34 15.94
N ILE A 163 -13.74 -6.48 16.69
CA ILE A 163 -13.97 -5.04 16.65
C ILE A 163 -12.62 -4.37 16.37
N ALA A 164 -12.60 -3.39 15.48
CA ALA A 164 -11.39 -2.66 15.11
C ALA A 164 -11.67 -1.18 14.84
N ILE A 165 -10.61 -0.37 14.88
CA ILE A 165 -10.58 0.97 14.32
C ILE A 165 -10.56 0.82 12.81
N GLY A 166 -11.54 1.41 12.13
CA GLY A 166 -11.66 1.41 10.69
C GLY A 166 -11.43 2.79 10.10
N PHE A 167 -10.52 2.88 9.14
CA PHE A 167 -10.28 4.05 8.33
C PHE A 167 -10.72 3.74 6.89
N MET A 168 -11.71 4.48 6.40
CA MET A 168 -12.33 4.21 5.10
C MET A 168 -11.46 4.71 3.96
N ASN A 169 -11.42 3.96 2.87
CA ASN A 169 -10.74 4.35 1.64
C ASN A 169 -11.76 4.82 0.57
N ASP A 170 -11.25 5.40 -0.52
CA ASP A 170 -12.06 6.01 -1.58
C ASP A 170 -12.93 5.01 -2.34
N ASN A 171 -12.66 3.70 -2.24
CA ASN A 171 -13.49 2.63 -2.79
C ASN A 171 -14.52 2.07 -1.78
N GLY A 172 -14.70 2.73 -0.62
CA GLY A 172 -15.63 2.28 0.42
C GLY A 172 -15.13 1.09 1.24
N GLY A 173 -13.89 0.66 1.03
CA GLY A 173 -13.24 -0.34 1.87
C GLY A 173 -12.61 0.27 3.13
N TYR A 174 -12.06 -0.57 4.00
CA TYR A 174 -11.50 -0.17 5.27
C TYR A 174 -10.09 -0.71 5.50
N SER A 175 -9.21 0.14 6.00
CA SER A 175 -8.02 -0.27 6.74
C SER A 175 -8.39 -0.46 8.20
N LEU A 176 -8.27 -1.68 8.71
CA LEU A 176 -8.70 -2.09 10.05
C LEU A 176 -7.50 -2.33 10.97
N ARG A 177 -7.55 -1.76 12.16
CA ARG A 177 -6.50 -1.89 13.19
C ARG A 177 -7.07 -2.19 14.55
N SER A 178 -6.40 -3.07 15.26
CA SER A 178 -6.59 -3.30 16.70
C SER A 178 -5.26 -3.68 17.33
N THR A 179 -5.21 -3.88 18.63
CA THR A 179 -3.99 -4.33 19.34
C THR A 179 -3.35 -5.60 18.76
N ARG A 180 -4.13 -6.44 18.07
CA ARG A 180 -3.68 -7.77 17.57
C ARG A 180 -3.83 -7.94 16.06
N MET A 181 -4.35 -6.94 15.34
CA MET A 181 -4.73 -7.15 13.95
C MET A 181 -4.46 -5.92 13.09
N LYS A 182 -3.89 -6.18 11.92
CA LYS A 182 -3.73 -5.25 10.80
C LYS A 182 -4.28 -5.96 9.56
N ILE A 183 -5.44 -5.54 9.07
CA ILE A 183 -6.11 -6.13 7.90
C ILE A 183 -6.83 -5.03 7.11
N SER A 184 -7.17 -5.27 5.87
CA SER A 184 -8.02 -4.40 5.06
C SER A 184 -9.13 -5.21 4.39
N THR A 185 -10.27 -4.59 4.15
CA THR A 185 -11.36 -5.18 3.35
C THR A 185 -11.07 -5.09 1.86
N SER A 186 -10.48 -3.97 1.44
CA SER A 186 -9.92 -3.75 0.10
C SER A 186 -8.75 -2.78 0.24
N SER A 187 -7.78 -2.87 -0.69
CA SER A 187 -6.61 -2.00 -0.70
C SER A 187 -6.83 -0.86 -1.67
N PHE A 188 -6.87 0.38 -1.16
CA PHE A 188 -6.96 1.60 -1.94
C PHE A 188 -6.50 2.80 -1.12
N ILE A 189 -6.27 3.94 -1.77
CA ILE A 189 -5.94 5.21 -1.11
C ILE A 189 -7.16 5.78 -0.39
N SER A 190 -6.92 6.70 0.55
CA SER A 190 -7.95 7.55 1.15
C SER A 190 -7.59 9.00 0.93
N THR A 191 -8.45 9.75 0.25
CA THR A 191 -8.31 11.19 -0.01
C THR A 191 -9.19 11.96 0.95
N ILE A 192 -8.61 12.85 1.74
CA ILE A 192 -9.29 13.73 2.67
C ILE A 192 -9.17 15.15 2.11
N ARG A 193 -10.28 15.73 1.68
CA ARG A 193 -10.31 17.11 1.22
C ARG A 193 -10.25 18.06 2.38
N GLY A 194 -9.35 19.03 2.32
CA GLY A 194 -9.26 20.12 3.25
C GLY A 194 -10.39 21.14 3.05
N THR A 195 -10.55 22.02 4.02
CA THR A 195 -11.49 23.15 3.93
C THR A 195 -10.92 24.31 3.11
N ASP A 196 -9.60 24.35 2.91
CA ASP A 196 -8.86 25.32 2.10
C ASP A 196 -8.19 24.63 0.88
N ASP A 197 -9.01 24.21 -0.08
CA ASP A 197 -8.56 23.65 -1.37
C ASP A 197 -7.77 24.66 -2.21
N ALA A 198 -7.91 25.97 -1.96
CA ALA A 198 -7.19 27.02 -2.66
C ALA A 198 -5.71 27.05 -2.32
N SER A 199 -5.29 26.44 -1.21
CA SER A 199 -3.87 26.33 -0.83
C SER A 199 -3.02 25.59 -1.87
N GLY A 200 -3.64 24.66 -2.61
CA GLY A 200 -2.95 23.78 -3.56
C GLY A 200 -1.91 22.88 -2.89
N ARG A 201 -2.04 22.63 -1.58
CA ARG A 201 -1.14 21.83 -0.75
C ARG A 201 -1.80 20.53 -0.34
N ILE A 202 -1.03 19.43 -0.39
CA ILE A 202 -1.48 18.13 0.12
C ILE A 202 -0.41 17.48 0.99
N PHE A 203 -0.85 16.81 2.05
CA PHE A 203 -0.01 15.96 2.91
C PHE A 203 -0.24 14.50 2.59
N VAL A 204 0.82 13.74 2.36
CA VAL A 204 0.77 12.31 1.98
C VAL A 204 1.35 11.47 3.10
N PHE A 205 0.58 10.48 3.55
CA PHE A 205 0.95 9.56 4.63
C PHE A 205 0.96 8.13 4.14
N GLU A 206 1.89 7.30 4.65
CA GLU A 206 1.90 5.87 4.31
C GLU A 206 0.74 5.12 4.95
N GLY A 207 0.46 5.38 6.22
CA GLY A 207 -0.60 4.76 6.99
C GLY A 207 -1.51 5.77 7.70
N PHE A 208 -2.74 5.37 8.01
CA PHE A 208 -3.69 6.29 8.64
C PHE A 208 -3.31 6.65 10.10
N PHE A 209 -2.53 5.82 10.82
CA PHE A 209 -2.02 6.22 12.13
C PHE A 209 -1.02 7.37 12.04
N ASP A 210 -0.26 7.50 10.95
CA ASP A 210 0.64 8.63 10.73
C ASP A 210 -0.16 9.91 10.47
N TYR A 211 -1.23 9.81 9.67
CA TYR A 211 -2.18 10.93 9.49
C TYR A 211 -2.80 11.36 10.82
N LEU A 212 -3.32 10.42 11.63
CA LEU A 212 -3.89 10.75 12.94
C LEU A 212 -2.83 11.33 13.90
N SER A 213 -1.57 10.85 13.81
CA SER A 213 -0.46 11.39 14.59
C SER A 213 -0.14 12.83 14.21
N PHE A 214 -0.19 13.15 12.93
CA PHE A 214 -0.01 14.51 12.43
C PHE A 214 -1.08 15.45 12.99
N LEU A 215 -2.35 15.01 12.99
CA LEU A 215 -3.44 15.74 13.62
C LEU A 215 -3.22 15.95 15.14
N ALA A 216 -2.78 14.90 15.84
CA ALA A 216 -2.50 14.97 17.27
C ALA A 216 -1.36 15.95 17.60
N ILE A 217 -0.29 15.96 16.80
CA ILE A 217 0.83 16.89 16.92
C ILE A 217 0.36 18.34 16.67
N ARG A 218 -0.49 18.56 15.67
CA ARG A 218 -1.10 19.88 15.38
C ARG A 218 -2.19 20.29 16.36
N LYS A 219 -2.67 19.36 17.19
CA LYS A 219 -3.83 19.55 18.09
C LYS A 219 -5.09 19.94 17.32
N GLU A 220 -5.30 19.34 16.17
CA GLU A 220 -6.43 19.58 15.27
C GLU A 220 -7.19 18.27 15.04
N VAL A 221 -8.49 18.32 14.82
CA VAL A 221 -9.31 17.15 14.49
C VAL A 221 -9.42 16.92 12.99
N SER A 222 -9.15 17.95 12.19
CA SER A 222 -9.09 17.92 10.73
C SER A 222 -8.08 18.95 10.24
N LEU A 223 -7.58 18.79 9.01
CA LEU A 223 -6.67 19.74 8.39
C LEU A 223 -7.45 20.75 7.53
N PRO A 224 -7.01 22.01 7.46
CA PRO A 224 -7.47 22.95 6.43
C PRO A 224 -6.95 22.54 5.04
N GLU A 225 -5.75 21.98 4.94
CA GLU A 225 -5.17 21.46 3.71
C GLU A 225 -5.66 20.02 3.41
N SER A 226 -5.58 19.62 2.16
CA SER A 226 -5.91 18.25 1.76
C SER A 226 -4.88 17.23 2.28
N ALA A 227 -5.32 16.00 2.51
CA ALA A 227 -4.47 14.88 2.87
C ALA A 227 -4.77 13.64 2.02
N LEU A 228 -3.77 12.78 1.83
CA LEU A 228 -3.88 11.49 1.18
C LEU A 228 -3.18 10.44 2.03
N VAL A 229 -3.87 9.36 2.32
CA VAL A 229 -3.31 8.19 3.00
C VAL A 229 -3.20 7.06 1.99
N LEU A 230 -1.98 6.57 1.78
CA LEU A 230 -1.72 5.47 0.83
C LEU A 230 -2.36 4.15 1.30
N ASN A 231 -2.55 3.97 2.60
CA ASN A 231 -2.94 2.67 3.19
C ASN A 231 -1.97 1.54 2.85
N GLY A 232 -0.71 1.90 2.56
CA GLY A 232 0.41 1.06 2.18
C GLY A 232 0.99 1.44 0.83
N VAL A 233 2.31 1.30 0.69
CA VAL A 233 3.09 1.72 -0.50
C VAL A 233 2.63 1.07 -1.82
N GLY A 234 2.00 -0.10 -1.76
CA GLY A 234 1.45 -0.78 -2.95
C GLY A 234 0.36 0.02 -3.67
N ASN A 235 -0.23 1.02 -3.02
CA ASN A 235 -1.26 1.87 -3.61
C ASN A 235 -0.71 3.17 -4.25
N VAL A 236 0.61 3.36 -4.30
CA VAL A 236 1.24 4.57 -4.84
C VAL A 236 0.74 4.93 -6.24
N ALA A 237 0.54 3.95 -7.11
CA ALA A 237 0.05 4.17 -8.46
C ALA A 237 -1.32 4.88 -8.52
N HIS A 238 -2.19 4.64 -7.52
CA HIS A 238 -3.48 5.33 -7.42
C HIS A 238 -3.33 6.77 -6.93
N ALA A 239 -2.28 7.05 -6.14
CA ALA A 239 -2.01 8.38 -5.61
C ALA A 239 -1.45 9.33 -6.68
N LEU A 240 -0.61 8.83 -7.62
CA LEU A 240 0.12 9.67 -8.56
C LEU A 240 -0.81 10.64 -9.30
N LYS A 241 -1.93 10.14 -9.82
CA LYS A 241 -2.89 10.97 -10.59
C LYS A 241 -3.58 12.04 -9.73
N VAL A 242 -3.85 11.72 -8.46
CA VAL A 242 -4.43 12.68 -7.51
C VAL A 242 -3.44 13.79 -7.18
N LEU A 243 -2.15 13.44 -7.04
CA LEU A 243 -1.10 14.38 -6.66
C LEU A 243 -0.74 15.38 -7.77
N GLU A 244 -1.06 15.10 -9.04
CA GLU A 244 -0.87 16.02 -10.16
C GLU A 244 -1.68 17.32 -10.02
N ASP A 245 -2.79 17.30 -9.26
CA ASP A 245 -3.66 18.45 -9.07
C ASP A 245 -3.12 19.46 -8.03
N TYR A 246 -1.99 19.15 -7.36
CA TYR A 246 -1.45 19.96 -6.27
C TYR A 246 -0.12 20.62 -6.62
N ARG A 247 0.05 21.86 -6.13
CA ARG A 247 1.29 22.65 -6.31
C ARG A 247 2.37 22.31 -5.29
N GLU A 248 1.97 21.81 -4.12
CA GLU A 248 2.90 21.42 -3.05
C GLU A 248 2.46 20.08 -2.45
N VAL A 249 3.35 19.09 -2.54
CA VAL A 249 3.15 17.71 -2.05
C VAL A 249 4.14 17.44 -0.93
N ASN A 250 3.64 17.24 0.28
CA ASN A 250 4.43 17.03 1.49
C ASN A 250 4.36 15.55 1.91
N LEU A 251 5.47 14.84 1.86
CA LEU A 251 5.54 13.39 2.04
C LEU A 251 5.95 13.03 3.47
N PHE A 252 5.07 12.28 4.17
CA PHE A 252 5.31 11.64 5.46
C PHE A 252 5.28 10.12 5.29
N LEU A 253 6.33 9.57 4.68
CA LEU A 253 6.46 8.14 4.38
C LEU A 253 7.46 7.48 5.33
N ASP A 254 7.32 6.17 5.55
CA ASP A 254 8.18 5.41 6.46
C ASP A 254 9.67 5.55 6.12
N ASN A 255 10.53 5.54 7.13
CA ASN A 255 11.99 5.60 6.98
C ASN A 255 12.61 4.24 6.62
N ASP A 256 11.83 3.30 6.10
CA ASP A 256 12.34 2.03 5.60
C ASP A 256 12.58 2.05 4.08
N GLN A 257 13.01 0.91 3.52
CA GLN A 257 13.31 0.79 2.09
C GLN A 257 12.06 0.99 1.22
N ALA A 258 10.90 0.51 1.66
CA ALA A 258 9.66 0.59 0.90
C ALA A 258 9.14 2.04 0.84
N GLY A 259 9.19 2.77 1.98
CA GLY A 259 8.82 4.18 2.04
C GLY A 259 9.77 5.05 1.19
N ARG A 260 11.09 4.77 1.21
CA ARG A 260 12.05 5.49 0.33
C ARG A 260 11.74 5.26 -1.15
N LYS A 261 11.53 4.01 -1.58
CA LYS A 261 11.16 3.70 -2.98
C LYS A 261 9.85 4.38 -3.39
N CYS A 262 8.86 4.42 -2.49
CA CYS A 262 7.59 5.10 -2.72
C CYS A 262 7.79 6.61 -2.92
N ARG A 263 8.62 7.24 -2.08
CA ARG A 263 9.01 8.65 -2.19
C ARG A 263 9.67 8.95 -3.54
N ASP A 264 10.65 8.14 -3.93
CA ASP A 264 11.35 8.29 -5.21
C ASP A 264 10.37 8.20 -6.37
N THR A 265 9.45 7.21 -6.35
CA THR A 265 8.40 7.03 -7.37
C THR A 265 7.51 8.28 -7.50
N ILE A 266 7.05 8.86 -6.39
CA ILE A 266 6.21 10.08 -6.40
C ILE A 266 7.02 11.26 -6.94
N THR A 267 8.25 11.44 -6.46
CA THR A 267 9.12 12.56 -6.85
C THR A 267 9.48 12.50 -8.33
N GLU A 268 9.87 11.35 -8.85
CA GLU A 268 10.17 11.14 -10.27
C GLU A 268 8.95 11.40 -11.16
N HIS A 269 7.79 10.86 -10.77
CA HIS A 269 6.54 11.06 -11.52
C HIS A 269 6.18 12.55 -11.61
N LEU A 270 6.10 13.25 -10.47
CA LEU A 270 5.70 14.65 -10.45
C LEU A 270 6.76 15.56 -11.12
N SER A 271 8.05 15.25 -11.00
CA SER A 271 9.09 16.00 -11.71
C SER A 271 8.96 15.91 -13.22
N ARG A 272 8.41 14.81 -13.75
CA ARG A 272 8.20 14.58 -15.19
C ARG A 272 6.88 15.15 -15.67
N GLU A 273 5.78 14.88 -14.97
CA GLU A 273 4.42 15.23 -15.42
C GLU A 273 4.01 16.64 -14.98
N CYS A 274 4.48 17.11 -13.82
CA CYS A 274 4.12 18.38 -13.21
C CYS A 274 5.36 19.10 -12.66
N PRO A 275 6.29 19.60 -13.48
CA PRO A 275 7.59 20.13 -13.05
C PRO A 275 7.49 21.36 -12.14
N GLU A 276 6.36 22.05 -12.13
CA GLU A 276 6.09 23.20 -11.23
C GLU A 276 5.65 22.75 -9.82
N THR A 277 5.32 21.46 -9.63
CA THR A 277 4.93 20.94 -8.31
C THR A 277 6.14 20.83 -7.40
N ASN A 278 6.06 21.44 -6.23
CA ASN A 278 7.07 21.32 -5.19
C ASN A 278 6.84 20.06 -4.35
N VAL A 279 7.77 19.11 -4.40
CA VAL A 279 7.72 17.89 -3.58
C VAL A 279 8.67 18.03 -2.40
N CYS A 280 8.13 17.97 -1.18
CA CYS A 280 8.86 18.08 0.07
C CYS A 280 8.88 16.73 0.81
N ASP A 281 10.06 16.13 0.98
CA ASP A 281 10.23 14.98 1.87
C ASP A 281 10.36 15.45 3.32
N LEU A 282 9.39 15.11 4.14
CA LEU A 282 9.36 15.45 5.56
C LEU A 282 9.74 14.29 6.49
N SER A 283 10.23 13.18 5.95
CA SER A 283 10.65 12.02 6.74
C SER A 283 11.83 12.33 7.69
N ALA A 284 12.63 13.33 7.37
CA ALA A 284 13.71 13.81 8.25
C ALA A 284 13.20 14.36 9.60
N VAL A 285 11.95 14.80 9.68
CA VAL A 285 11.33 15.31 10.91
C VAL A 285 11.28 14.23 12.00
N TYR A 286 11.08 12.99 11.61
CA TYR A 286 11.10 11.82 12.49
C TYR A 286 12.26 10.86 12.19
N GLY A 287 13.39 11.40 11.73
CA GLY A 287 14.53 10.63 11.19
C GLY A 287 15.13 9.56 12.09
N LYS A 288 14.91 9.63 13.41
CA LYS A 288 15.32 8.60 14.39
C LYS A 288 14.28 7.48 14.56
N HIS A 289 13.09 7.65 14.00
CA HIS A 289 11.96 6.75 14.13
C HIS A 289 11.58 6.19 12.77
N LYS A 290 10.93 5.05 12.77
CA LYS A 290 10.46 4.41 11.54
C LYS A 290 9.42 5.27 10.82
N ASP A 291 8.48 5.80 11.56
CA ASP A 291 7.31 6.54 11.08
C ASP A 291 6.93 7.66 12.06
N LEU A 292 5.99 8.51 11.66
CA LEU A 292 5.53 9.66 12.44
C LEU A 292 4.85 9.21 13.75
N ASN A 293 4.07 8.12 13.70
CA ASN A 293 3.43 7.61 14.90
C ASN A 293 4.44 7.06 15.91
N SER A 294 5.49 6.40 15.46
CA SER A 294 6.57 5.95 16.34
C SER A 294 7.27 7.11 17.03
N MET A 295 7.46 8.24 16.35
CA MET A 295 7.99 9.46 16.96
C MET A 295 7.03 9.95 18.06
N LEU A 296 5.74 10.13 17.74
CA LEU A 296 4.73 10.60 18.68
C LEU A 296 4.68 9.75 19.96
N CYS A 297 4.69 8.40 19.82
CA CYS A 297 4.67 7.48 20.95
C CYS A 297 5.90 7.62 21.85
N ASN A 298 7.09 7.87 21.27
CA ASN A 298 8.33 7.97 22.04
C ASN A 298 8.53 9.35 22.68
N GLU A 299 8.06 10.42 22.03
CA GLU A 299 8.19 11.78 22.55
C GLU A 299 7.13 12.14 23.60
N SER A 300 5.96 11.50 23.54
CA SER A 300 4.92 11.64 24.59
C SER A 300 5.40 11.18 25.97
N THR A 301 6.44 10.36 26.02
CA THR A 301 7.11 9.94 27.28
C THR A 301 8.14 10.96 27.78
N THR A 302 8.54 11.96 26.99
CA THR A 302 9.63 12.90 27.33
C THR A 302 9.23 14.38 27.41
N GLY A 303 7.93 14.71 27.23
CA GLY A 303 7.42 16.09 27.25
C GLY A 303 7.85 16.90 26.02
N LEU A 304 6.94 17.04 25.05
CA LEU A 304 7.17 17.80 23.81
C LEU A 304 7.44 19.29 24.08
N PRO A 305 8.46 19.89 23.46
CA PRO A 305 8.55 21.34 23.37
C PRO A 305 7.46 21.85 22.41
N SER A 306 6.63 22.75 22.92
CA SER A 306 5.58 23.43 22.16
C SER A 306 6.17 24.44 21.17
N ASN A 307 6.66 24.01 20.02
CA ASN A 307 7.09 24.92 18.96
C ASN A 307 6.30 24.66 17.67
N ASN A 308 5.24 25.43 17.52
CA ASN A 308 4.29 25.45 16.40
C ASN A 308 4.87 25.98 15.07
N THR A 309 6.21 26.22 14.98
CA THR A 309 6.83 26.89 13.83
C THR A 309 7.72 26.01 12.95
N ALA A 310 7.92 24.73 13.29
CA ALA A 310 8.87 23.89 12.57
C ALA A 310 8.32 23.25 11.27
N TYR A 311 7.03 23.22 11.06
CA TYR A 311 6.39 22.51 9.95
C TYR A 311 5.96 23.38 8.77
N GLY A 312 6.29 24.69 8.81
CA GLY A 312 5.77 25.66 7.85
C GLY A 312 6.77 26.20 6.82
N HIS A 313 8.06 26.21 7.06
CA HIS A 313 9.01 26.85 6.15
C HIS A 313 10.44 26.26 6.28
N LYS A 314 10.74 25.19 5.54
CA LYS A 314 12.09 24.93 5.05
C LYS A 314 12.02 24.48 3.60
N THR A 315 12.03 25.43 2.71
CA THR A 315 12.30 25.21 1.29
C THR A 315 13.73 24.70 1.17
N ILE A 316 13.91 23.46 0.76
CA ILE A 316 15.22 22.95 0.35
C ILE A 316 15.53 23.59 -1.00
N LYS A 317 16.35 24.65 -0.99
CA LYS A 317 16.89 25.22 -2.23
C LYS A 317 17.74 24.15 -2.92
N ARG A 318 17.40 23.83 -4.17
CA ARG A 318 18.27 23.07 -5.06
C ARG A 318 19.62 23.75 -5.15
N GLY A 319 20.69 23.03 -4.90
CA GLY A 319 22.05 23.49 -5.26
C GLY A 319 22.14 23.66 -6.77
N PRO A 320 22.94 24.64 -7.27
CA PRO A 320 23.06 24.85 -8.69
C PRO A 320 23.69 23.63 -9.36
N ALA A 321 23.10 23.23 -10.50
CA ALA A 321 23.67 22.24 -11.39
C ALA A 321 25.07 22.74 -11.80
N GLU A 322 26.11 21.96 -11.60
CA GLU A 322 27.46 22.24 -12.11
C GLU A 322 27.38 22.23 -13.64
N ALA A 323 27.49 23.43 -14.20
CA ALA A 323 27.70 23.61 -15.64
C ALA A 323 29.12 23.12 -15.95
N GLY A 324 29.24 22.02 -16.66
CA GLY A 324 30.48 21.55 -17.23
C GLY A 324 31.02 22.63 -18.19
N GLN A 325 32.17 23.17 -17.86
CA GLN A 325 32.97 24.00 -18.76
C GLN A 325 33.74 23.06 -19.70
N ASP A 326 33.26 22.93 -20.93
CA ASP A 326 34.08 22.51 -22.04
C ASP A 326 35.04 23.67 -22.37
N GLN A 327 36.31 23.50 -22.03
CA GLN A 327 37.40 24.29 -22.59
C GLN A 327 37.93 23.56 -23.82
N LEU A 328 37.60 24.10 -24.98
CA LEU A 328 38.36 23.92 -26.20
C LEU A 328 39.55 24.93 -26.17
N GLY A 329 40.75 24.40 -26.26
CA GLY A 329 41.97 25.06 -26.55
C GLY A 329 42.89 24.13 -27.28
#